data_16cc673e87954d75646456090433aefa
#
_entry.id   16cc673e87954d75646456090433aefa
#
_cell.length_a   1.000
_cell.length_b   1.000
_cell.length_c   1.000
_cell.angle_alpha   90.00
_cell.angle_beta   90.00
_cell.angle_gamma   90.00
#
_symmetry.space_group_name_H-M   'P 1'
#
loop_
_entity.id
_entity.type
_entity.pdbx_description
1 polymer ?
#
loop_
_entity_poly.entity_id
_entity_poly.type
_entity_poly.pdbx_seq_one_letter_code
_entity_poly.pdbx_strand_id
1 'polypeptide(L)'
;MNTVKVRNIEIGAGIPKICVPIVGVTREEILAAAENIKSTKADVVEWRVDWYEDIFDFTKTEATMQALREVLGEMPILFTFRTSKEGGEKAIETEAYVELNQNAAKTGLVDLVDVEAFTGDDVVKAVVETAHANGVKVIASNHDFHKTPAKDEIVSRLRKMQDLGADIPKIAVMPQNKKDVLTLLAACLLYTSPSPRDRG
;
A
#
# COMPACT_ATOMS: atom_id res chain seq x y z
N MET A 1 -0.76 -17.59 -10.67
CA MET A 1 -0.52 -16.28 -10.01
C MET A 1 -1.88 -15.78 -9.55
N ASN A 2 -2.03 -15.48 -8.28
CA ASN A 2 -3.30 -14.95 -7.78
C ASN A 2 -3.40 -13.47 -8.18
N THR A 3 -4.50 -13.09 -8.79
CA THR A 3 -4.79 -11.70 -9.13
C THR A 3 -5.64 -11.08 -8.03
N VAL A 4 -5.56 -9.76 -7.88
CA VAL A 4 -6.33 -9.01 -6.90
C VAL A 4 -7.26 -8.05 -7.62
N LYS A 5 -8.56 -8.30 -7.51
CA LYS A 5 -9.57 -7.42 -8.08
C LYS A 5 -9.85 -6.27 -7.12
N VAL A 6 -9.74 -5.05 -7.64
CA VAL A 6 -10.03 -3.81 -6.92
C VAL A 6 -10.90 -2.95 -7.84
N ARG A 7 -12.18 -2.76 -7.48
CA ARG A 7 -13.16 -2.07 -8.34
C ARG A 7 -13.16 -2.60 -9.78
N ASN A 8 -12.82 -1.77 -10.73
CA ASN A 8 -12.82 -2.05 -12.17
C ASN A 8 -11.46 -2.52 -12.71
N ILE A 9 -10.45 -2.67 -11.86
CA ILE A 9 -9.11 -3.14 -12.26
C ILE A 9 -8.77 -4.51 -11.65
N GLU A 10 -7.86 -5.21 -12.31
CA GLU A 10 -7.29 -6.47 -11.83
C GLU A 10 -5.77 -6.35 -11.77
N ILE A 11 -5.24 -6.33 -10.53
CA ILE A 11 -3.80 -6.23 -10.28
C ILE A 11 -3.18 -7.63 -10.37
N GLY A 12 -2.06 -7.75 -11.07
CA GLY A 12 -1.39 -9.03 -11.30
C GLY A 12 -1.79 -9.72 -12.60
N ALA A 13 -2.72 -9.13 -13.41
CA ALA A 13 -3.10 -9.60 -14.73
C ALA A 13 -2.80 -8.56 -15.81
N GLY A 14 -2.38 -9.03 -16.97
CA GLY A 14 -2.12 -8.19 -18.13
C GLY A 14 -0.97 -7.20 -17.96
N ILE A 15 -1.18 -5.95 -18.37
CA ILE A 15 -0.18 -4.86 -18.23
C ILE A 15 -0.10 -4.44 -16.76
N PRO A 16 1.12 -4.22 -16.21
CA PRO A 16 1.30 -3.73 -14.85
C PRO A 16 0.51 -2.44 -14.59
N LYS A 17 -0.15 -2.35 -13.44
CA LYS A 17 -0.95 -1.19 -13.06
C LYS A 17 -0.03 -0.08 -12.52
N ILE A 18 -0.41 1.15 -12.83
CA ILE A 18 0.32 2.35 -12.41
C ILE A 18 -0.36 2.94 -11.18
N CYS A 19 0.36 2.95 -10.05
CA CYS A 19 -0.05 3.61 -8.82
C CYS A 19 0.67 4.95 -8.69
N VAL A 20 -0.09 6.04 -8.51
CA VAL A 20 0.46 7.41 -8.42
C VAL A 20 0.15 7.99 -7.05
N PRO A 21 1.16 8.45 -6.29
CA PRO A 21 0.94 9.04 -4.96
C PRO A 21 0.46 10.49 -5.04
N ILE A 22 -0.43 10.85 -4.12
CA ILE A 22 -0.78 12.22 -3.75
C ILE A 22 -0.08 12.55 -2.43
N VAL A 23 0.68 13.64 -2.43
CA VAL A 23 1.40 14.20 -1.27
C VAL A 23 0.96 15.65 -1.10
N GLY A 24 -0.06 15.92 -0.33
CA GLY A 24 -0.54 17.27 -0.02
C GLY A 24 -0.59 17.50 1.49
N VAL A 25 -0.26 18.72 1.92
CA VAL A 25 -0.32 19.13 3.34
C VAL A 25 -1.74 19.55 3.69
N THR A 26 -2.38 20.32 2.81
CA THR A 26 -3.76 20.77 3.00
C THR A 26 -4.75 19.96 2.16
N ARG A 27 -6.02 20.05 2.55
CA ARG A 27 -7.11 19.43 1.78
C ARG A 27 -7.16 19.94 0.34
N GLU A 28 -6.95 21.24 0.15
CA GLU A 28 -6.98 21.88 -1.17
C GLU A 28 -5.89 21.34 -2.08
N GLU A 29 -4.66 21.20 -1.56
CA GLU A 29 -3.54 20.60 -2.29
C GLU A 29 -3.81 19.15 -2.69
N ILE A 30 -4.38 18.35 -1.77
CA ILE A 30 -4.73 16.96 -2.00
C ILE A 30 -5.76 16.84 -3.13
N LEU A 31 -6.83 17.66 -3.09
CA LEU A 31 -7.89 17.62 -4.11
C LEU A 31 -7.39 18.16 -5.46
N ALA A 32 -6.56 19.19 -5.47
CA ALA A 32 -5.94 19.69 -6.69
C ALA A 32 -5.04 18.62 -7.35
N ALA A 33 -4.26 17.89 -6.56
CA ALA A 33 -3.45 16.78 -7.04
C ALA A 33 -4.34 15.64 -7.61
N ALA A 34 -5.44 15.32 -6.95
CA ALA A 34 -6.40 14.32 -7.41
C ALA A 34 -7.01 14.70 -8.77
N GLU A 35 -7.41 15.96 -8.95
CA GLU A 35 -7.93 16.43 -10.25
C GLU A 35 -6.87 16.31 -11.36
N ASN A 36 -5.62 16.63 -11.08
CA ASN A 36 -4.53 16.49 -12.06
C ASN A 36 -4.30 15.04 -12.46
N ILE A 37 -4.39 14.09 -11.53
CA ILE A 37 -4.19 12.65 -11.80
C ILE A 37 -5.24 12.09 -12.74
N LYS A 38 -6.47 12.60 -12.76
CA LYS A 38 -7.54 12.15 -13.69
C LYS A 38 -7.15 12.28 -15.16
N SER A 39 -6.25 13.21 -15.47
CA SER A 39 -5.73 13.40 -16.83
C SER A 39 -4.59 12.45 -17.20
N THR A 40 -4.11 11.65 -16.26
CA THR A 40 -2.99 10.71 -16.43
C THR A 40 -3.47 9.29 -16.76
N LYS A 41 -2.50 8.39 -16.93
CA LYS A 41 -2.76 6.94 -17.09
C LYS A 41 -2.64 6.18 -15.75
N ALA A 42 -2.91 6.83 -14.63
CA ALA A 42 -2.92 6.16 -13.33
C ALA A 42 -4.08 5.16 -13.25
N ASP A 43 -3.80 3.98 -12.73
CA ASP A 43 -4.79 2.93 -12.43
C ASP A 43 -5.24 2.99 -10.97
N VAL A 44 -4.36 3.43 -10.06
CA VAL A 44 -4.58 3.53 -8.61
C VAL A 44 -4.01 4.86 -8.12
N VAL A 45 -4.70 5.51 -7.20
CA VAL A 45 -4.18 6.68 -6.48
C VAL A 45 -3.80 6.26 -5.08
N GLU A 46 -2.56 6.51 -4.68
CA GLU A 46 -2.10 6.34 -3.31
C GLU A 46 -2.19 7.68 -2.57
N TRP A 47 -3.10 7.82 -1.61
CA TRP A 47 -3.08 8.99 -0.75
C TRP A 47 -2.10 8.78 0.41
N ARG A 48 -0.98 9.52 0.39
CA ARG A 48 0.06 9.58 1.42
C ARG A 48 -0.39 10.49 2.54
N VAL A 49 -1.16 9.93 3.45
CA VAL A 49 -1.83 10.69 4.52
C VAL A 49 -0.86 11.18 5.60
N ASP A 50 0.34 10.64 5.67
CA ASP A 50 1.39 11.11 6.56
C ASP A 50 1.84 12.56 6.25
N TRP A 51 1.60 13.07 5.05
CA TRP A 51 1.81 14.47 4.68
C TRP A 51 0.70 15.39 5.19
N TYR A 52 -0.55 14.87 5.30
CA TYR A 52 -1.71 15.68 5.63
C TYR A 52 -1.62 16.26 7.04
N GLU A 53 -1.82 17.59 7.18
CA GLU A 53 -1.66 18.29 8.46
C GLU A 53 -2.65 17.83 9.54
N ASP A 54 -3.88 17.54 9.16
CA ASP A 54 -4.97 17.13 10.05
C ASP A 54 -5.13 15.60 10.20
N ILE A 55 -4.12 14.80 9.84
CA ILE A 55 -4.23 13.32 9.82
C ILE A 55 -4.63 12.71 11.18
N PHE A 56 -4.32 13.36 12.29
CA PHE A 56 -4.69 12.90 13.63
C PHE A 56 -6.09 13.37 14.07
N ASP A 57 -6.78 14.18 13.28
CA ASP A 57 -8.22 14.45 13.40
C ASP A 57 -8.97 13.59 12.39
N PHE A 58 -9.51 12.44 12.85
CA PHE A 58 -10.13 11.49 11.95
C PHE A 58 -11.38 12.07 11.26
N THR A 59 -12.12 12.98 11.91
CA THR A 59 -13.29 13.65 11.30
C THR A 59 -12.89 14.46 10.06
N LYS A 60 -11.78 15.21 10.15
CA LYS A 60 -11.26 15.95 9.00
C LYS A 60 -10.66 15.04 7.95
N THR A 61 -10.00 13.96 8.38
CA THR A 61 -9.43 12.94 7.50
C THR A 61 -10.54 12.24 6.69
N GLU A 62 -11.63 11.84 7.34
CA GLU A 62 -12.78 11.22 6.67
C GLU A 62 -13.47 12.20 5.70
N ALA A 63 -13.65 13.46 6.09
CA ALA A 63 -14.18 14.49 5.20
C ALA A 63 -13.30 14.71 3.96
N THR A 64 -11.99 14.58 4.09
CA THR A 64 -11.04 14.66 2.97
C THR A 64 -11.11 13.39 2.10
N MET A 65 -11.22 12.19 2.71
CA MET A 65 -11.47 10.95 1.97
C MET A 65 -12.76 10.99 1.15
N GLN A 66 -13.84 11.53 1.72
CA GLN A 66 -15.11 11.70 1.01
C GLN A 66 -14.93 12.58 -0.22
N ALA A 67 -14.29 13.74 -0.07
CA ALA A 67 -14.02 14.64 -1.18
C ALA A 67 -13.10 14.02 -2.24
N LEU A 68 -12.06 13.26 -1.83
CA LEU A 68 -11.21 12.51 -2.75
C LEU A 68 -12.01 11.48 -3.54
N ARG A 69 -12.91 10.76 -2.89
CA ARG A 69 -13.79 9.78 -3.55
C ARG A 69 -14.70 10.45 -4.58
N GLU A 70 -15.24 11.62 -4.27
CA GLU A 70 -16.06 12.39 -5.20
C GLU A 70 -15.27 12.83 -6.44
N VAL A 71 -14.04 13.31 -6.24
CA VAL A 71 -13.15 13.72 -7.35
C VAL A 71 -12.72 12.53 -8.20
N LEU A 72 -12.28 11.43 -7.57
CA LEU A 72 -11.68 10.28 -8.25
C LEU A 72 -12.72 9.29 -8.81
N GLY A 73 -13.97 9.35 -8.34
CA GLY A 73 -15.05 8.46 -8.80
C GLY A 73 -14.71 6.99 -8.61
N GLU A 74 -14.63 6.22 -9.69
CA GLU A 74 -14.35 4.77 -9.67
C GLU A 74 -12.85 4.41 -9.63
N MET A 75 -11.94 5.39 -9.63
CA MET A 75 -10.51 5.12 -9.53
C MET A 75 -10.19 4.57 -8.13
N PRO A 76 -9.48 3.42 -8.02
CA PRO A 76 -9.09 2.87 -6.73
C PRO A 76 -8.25 3.82 -5.89
N ILE A 77 -8.59 3.94 -4.60
CA ILE A 77 -7.84 4.73 -3.60
C ILE A 77 -7.14 3.79 -2.64
N LEU A 78 -5.83 3.93 -2.56
CA LEU A 78 -4.97 3.32 -1.56
C LEU A 78 -4.70 4.34 -0.45
N PHE A 79 -5.09 4.03 0.77
CA PHE A 79 -4.80 4.81 1.97
C PHE A 79 -3.46 4.37 2.56
N THR A 80 -2.48 5.27 2.65
CA THR A 80 -1.14 4.95 3.15
C THR A 80 -0.67 5.96 4.18
N PHE A 81 -0.55 5.56 5.43
CA PHE A 81 0.25 6.27 6.42
C PHE A 81 1.65 5.64 6.46
N ARG A 82 2.62 6.30 5.82
CA ARG A 82 4.02 5.90 5.91
C ARG A 82 4.61 6.46 7.19
N THR A 83 5.11 5.58 8.07
CA THR A 83 5.73 6.02 9.31
C THR A 83 7.12 6.62 9.06
N SER A 84 7.57 7.48 9.94
CA SER A 84 8.94 8.02 9.89
C SER A 84 10.02 6.93 9.97
N LYS A 85 9.69 5.75 10.49
CA LYS A 85 10.60 4.59 10.54
C LYS A 85 10.87 4.00 9.15
N GLU A 86 9.89 4.11 8.24
CA GLU A 86 10.01 3.67 6.85
C GLU A 86 9.96 4.85 5.84
N GLY A 87 10.49 6.03 6.25
CA GLY A 87 10.72 7.18 5.38
C GLY A 87 9.51 8.07 5.14
N GLY A 88 8.51 8.03 6.01
CA GLY A 88 7.37 8.94 6.00
C GLY A 88 7.62 10.22 6.80
N GLU A 89 6.66 11.15 6.74
CA GLU A 89 6.76 12.48 7.31
C GLU A 89 6.49 12.52 8.82
N LYS A 90 5.65 11.62 9.33
CA LYS A 90 5.22 11.66 10.74
C LYS A 90 5.49 10.35 11.46
N ALA A 91 5.84 10.48 12.75
CA ALA A 91 5.79 9.37 13.69
C ALA A 91 4.35 9.14 14.16
N ILE A 92 4.05 7.91 14.53
CA ILE A 92 2.76 7.51 15.09
C ILE A 92 3.00 6.34 16.06
N GLU A 93 2.25 6.30 17.15
CA GLU A 93 2.26 5.16 18.06
C GLU A 93 1.53 3.97 17.43
N THR A 94 1.94 2.76 17.79
CA THR A 94 1.46 1.53 17.14
C THR A 94 -0.05 1.38 17.23
N GLU A 95 -0.64 1.66 18.39
CA GLU A 95 -2.08 1.57 18.62
C GLU A 95 -2.85 2.58 17.74
N ALA A 96 -2.38 3.82 17.66
CA ALA A 96 -2.97 4.85 16.82
C ALA A 96 -2.83 4.52 15.32
N TYR A 97 -1.71 3.90 14.92
CA TYR A 97 -1.50 3.43 13.55
C TYR A 97 -2.51 2.35 13.14
N VAL A 98 -2.75 1.37 14.03
CA VAL A 98 -3.76 0.34 13.82
C VAL A 98 -5.14 0.96 13.72
N GLU A 99 -5.51 1.81 14.68
CA GLU A 99 -6.81 2.49 14.72
C GLU A 99 -7.06 3.32 13.46
N LEU A 100 -6.07 4.08 13.01
CA LEU A 100 -6.16 4.91 11.81
C LEU A 100 -6.47 4.06 10.56
N ASN A 101 -5.73 2.97 10.34
CA ASN A 101 -5.95 2.07 9.21
C ASN A 101 -7.30 1.36 9.29
N GLN A 102 -7.69 0.90 10.48
CA GLN A 102 -8.97 0.25 10.69
C GLN A 102 -10.14 1.21 10.46
N ASN A 103 -10.03 2.45 10.94
CA ASN A 103 -11.07 3.46 10.73
C ASN A 103 -11.18 3.82 9.25
N ALA A 104 -10.06 4.02 8.54
CA ALA A 104 -10.09 4.23 7.09
C ALA A 104 -10.80 3.10 6.34
N ALA A 105 -10.49 1.83 6.68
CA ALA A 105 -11.12 0.67 6.06
C ALA A 105 -12.65 0.60 6.31
N LYS A 106 -13.12 1.05 7.46
CA LYS A 106 -14.55 1.03 7.84
C LYS A 106 -15.39 2.10 7.12
N THR A 107 -14.78 3.15 6.58
CA THR A 107 -15.51 4.24 5.90
C THR A 107 -16.21 3.82 4.61
N GLY A 108 -15.72 2.78 3.93
CA GLY A 108 -16.15 2.43 2.57
C GLY A 108 -15.67 3.40 1.48
N LEU A 109 -14.81 4.36 1.82
CA LEU A 109 -14.30 5.40 0.91
C LEU A 109 -12.99 5.02 0.24
N VAL A 110 -12.25 4.07 0.81
CA VAL A 110 -10.98 3.57 0.28
C VAL A 110 -11.11 2.12 -0.16
N ASP A 111 -10.28 1.70 -1.09
CA ASP A 111 -10.32 0.37 -1.68
C ASP A 111 -9.17 -0.52 -1.22
N LEU A 112 -8.06 0.13 -0.85
CA LEU A 112 -6.87 -0.52 -0.30
C LEU A 112 -6.34 0.27 0.90
N VAL A 113 -5.68 -0.43 1.82
CA VAL A 113 -4.86 0.16 2.89
C VAL A 113 -3.45 -0.42 2.83
N ASP A 114 -2.44 0.40 3.15
CA ASP A 114 -1.04 -0.05 3.28
C ASP A 114 -0.70 -0.25 4.75
N VAL A 115 -0.17 -1.42 5.10
CA VAL A 115 0.35 -1.72 6.42
C VAL A 115 1.82 -2.10 6.34
N GLU A 116 2.66 -1.47 7.17
CA GLU A 116 4.09 -1.79 7.24
C GLU A 116 4.29 -3.16 7.89
N ALA A 117 4.87 -4.11 7.14
CA ALA A 117 4.91 -5.54 7.50
C ALA A 117 5.74 -5.86 8.75
N PHE A 118 6.61 -4.94 9.18
CA PHE A 118 7.52 -5.15 10.31
C PHE A 118 7.17 -4.31 11.54
N THR A 119 5.97 -3.76 11.61
CA THR A 119 5.42 -3.11 12.82
C THR A 119 5.03 -4.13 13.89
N GLY A 120 4.80 -5.39 13.50
CA GLY A 120 4.42 -6.51 14.36
C GLY A 120 3.39 -7.41 13.67
N ASP A 121 3.51 -8.72 13.83
CA ASP A 121 2.63 -9.69 13.16
C ASP A 121 1.16 -9.51 13.59
N ASP A 122 0.92 -9.22 14.87
CA ASP A 122 -0.43 -8.99 15.39
C ASP A 122 -1.02 -7.67 14.88
N VAL A 123 -0.18 -6.64 14.67
CA VAL A 123 -0.57 -5.36 14.06
C VAL A 123 -1.06 -5.58 12.64
N VAL A 124 -0.27 -6.29 11.83
CA VAL A 124 -0.63 -6.59 10.44
C VAL A 124 -1.93 -7.38 10.38
N LYS A 125 -2.07 -8.44 11.18
CA LYS A 125 -3.28 -9.27 11.23
C LYS A 125 -4.52 -8.46 11.63
N ALA A 126 -4.42 -7.59 12.63
CA ALA A 126 -5.54 -6.76 13.09
C ALA A 126 -6.03 -5.81 11.98
N VAL A 127 -5.12 -5.22 11.20
CA VAL A 127 -5.48 -4.39 10.04
C VAL A 127 -6.08 -5.23 8.93
N VAL A 128 -5.47 -6.39 8.59
CA VAL A 128 -5.96 -7.31 7.55
C VAL A 128 -7.38 -7.79 7.85
N GLU A 129 -7.63 -8.26 9.06
CA GLU A 129 -8.96 -8.74 9.48
C GLU A 129 -10.03 -7.66 9.34
N THR A 130 -9.73 -6.44 9.81
CA THR A 130 -10.68 -5.33 9.70
C THR A 130 -10.90 -4.91 8.25
N ALA A 131 -9.85 -4.79 7.46
CA ALA A 131 -9.93 -4.41 6.05
C ALA A 131 -10.78 -5.43 5.27
N HIS A 132 -10.49 -6.71 5.40
CA HIS A 132 -11.22 -7.78 4.72
C HIS A 132 -12.70 -7.84 5.13
N ALA A 133 -13.00 -7.64 6.43
CA ALA A 133 -14.37 -7.58 6.91
C ALA A 133 -15.18 -6.43 6.28
N ASN A 134 -14.51 -5.38 5.79
CA ASN A 134 -15.11 -4.23 5.12
C ASN A 134 -14.92 -4.24 3.58
N GLY A 135 -14.42 -5.34 3.00
CA GLY A 135 -14.21 -5.48 1.56
C GLY A 135 -13.00 -4.71 1.01
N VAL A 136 -12.15 -4.19 1.88
CA VAL A 136 -10.93 -3.43 1.54
C VAL A 136 -9.74 -4.39 1.40
N LYS A 137 -8.90 -4.16 0.39
CA LYS A 137 -7.69 -4.94 0.14
C LYS A 137 -6.49 -4.40 0.92
N VAL A 138 -5.53 -5.28 1.24
CA VAL A 138 -4.37 -4.91 2.03
C VAL A 138 -3.08 -5.07 1.24
N ILE A 139 -2.31 -3.99 1.16
CA ILE A 139 -0.90 -4.02 0.77
C ILE A 139 -0.07 -4.12 2.05
N ALA A 140 0.70 -5.19 2.23
CA ALA A 140 1.73 -5.22 3.25
C ALA A 140 3.06 -4.77 2.65
N SER A 141 3.67 -3.75 3.23
CA SER A 141 4.85 -3.10 2.65
C SER A 141 6.08 -3.17 3.55
N ASN A 142 7.25 -3.09 2.91
CA ASN A 142 8.52 -2.90 3.60
C ASN A 142 9.47 -2.07 2.73
N HIS A 143 10.18 -1.14 3.36
CA HIS A 143 11.11 -0.21 2.71
C HIS A 143 12.49 -0.31 3.35
N ASP A 144 13.52 -0.56 2.53
CA ASP A 144 14.92 -0.52 2.93
C ASP A 144 15.63 0.59 2.13
N PHE A 145 15.90 1.72 2.80
CA PHE A 145 16.52 2.89 2.17
C PHE A 145 18.03 2.81 2.08
N HIS A 146 18.66 1.76 2.62
CA HIS A 146 20.11 1.69 2.76
C HIS A 146 20.75 0.65 1.85
N LYS A 147 20.02 -0.41 1.52
CA LYS A 147 20.57 -1.54 0.74
C LYS A 147 19.50 -2.32 0.00
N THR A 148 19.95 -3.20 -0.87
CA THR A 148 19.17 -4.30 -1.41
C THR A 148 19.52 -5.58 -0.64
N PRO A 149 18.61 -6.16 0.13
CA PRO A 149 18.83 -7.44 0.82
C PRO A 149 19.14 -8.58 -0.16
N ALA A 150 19.66 -9.69 0.35
CA ALA A 150 19.88 -10.89 -0.45
C ALA A 150 18.54 -11.42 -1.03
N LYS A 151 18.60 -12.06 -2.19
CA LYS A 151 17.42 -12.56 -2.90
C LYS A 151 16.49 -13.40 -2.00
N ASP A 152 17.07 -14.33 -1.24
CA ASP A 152 16.28 -15.23 -0.40
C ASP A 152 15.63 -14.51 0.79
N GLU A 153 16.26 -13.43 1.28
CA GLU A 153 15.68 -12.56 2.30
C GLU A 153 14.48 -11.78 1.74
N ILE A 154 14.61 -11.23 0.53
CA ILE A 154 13.49 -10.55 -0.15
C ILE A 154 12.31 -11.51 -0.32
N VAL A 155 12.56 -12.72 -0.82
CA VAL A 155 11.52 -13.75 -1.00
C VAL A 155 10.89 -14.13 0.33
N SER A 156 11.68 -14.28 1.40
CA SER A 156 11.17 -14.58 2.74
C SER A 156 10.26 -13.47 3.27
N ARG A 157 10.65 -12.20 3.09
CA ARG A 157 9.83 -11.05 3.49
C ARG A 157 8.49 -11.02 2.74
N LEU A 158 8.49 -11.23 1.41
CA LEU A 158 7.27 -11.27 0.60
C LEU A 158 6.35 -12.43 1.00
N ARG A 159 6.90 -13.61 1.26
CA ARG A 159 6.12 -14.76 1.76
C ARG A 159 5.52 -14.49 3.13
N LYS A 160 6.28 -13.92 4.05
CA LYS A 160 5.78 -13.52 5.37
C LYS A 160 4.58 -12.59 5.25
N MET A 161 4.64 -11.58 4.38
CA MET A 161 3.51 -10.66 4.14
C MET A 161 2.26 -11.42 3.65
N GLN A 162 2.45 -12.36 2.74
CA GLN A 162 1.37 -13.22 2.26
C GLN A 162 0.81 -14.12 3.37
N ASP A 163 1.67 -14.73 4.18
CA ASP A 163 1.28 -15.62 5.29
C ASP A 163 0.51 -14.86 6.39
N LEU A 164 0.74 -13.55 6.53
CA LEU A 164 -0.01 -12.66 7.40
C LEU A 164 -1.36 -12.24 6.82
N GLY A 165 -1.69 -12.66 5.60
CA GLY A 165 -2.98 -12.45 4.96
C GLY A 165 -3.06 -11.24 4.02
N ALA A 166 -1.94 -10.57 3.73
CA ALA A 166 -1.94 -9.45 2.78
C ALA A 166 -2.33 -9.92 1.37
N ASP A 167 -3.17 -9.12 0.69
CA ASP A 167 -3.53 -9.36 -0.71
C ASP A 167 -2.36 -9.06 -1.67
N ILE A 168 -1.56 -8.04 -1.35
CA ILE A 168 -0.45 -7.56 -2.19
C ILE A 168 0.79 -7.32 -1.33
N PRO A 169 1.78 -8.21 -1.34
CA PRO A 169 3.09 -7.93 -0.76
C PRO A 169 3.85 -6.90 -1.59
N LYS A 170 4.44 -5.90 -0.92
CA LYS A 170 5.20 -4.82 -1.52
C LYS A 170 6.57 -4.70 -0.86
N ILE A 171 7.63 -4.58 -1.66
CA ILE A 171 8.97 -4.31 -1.17
C ILE A 171 9.63 -3.20 -1.97
N ALA A 172 10.24 -2.25 -1.27
CA ALA A 172 11.08 -1.22 -1.84
C ALA A 172 12.48 -1.33 -1.24
N VAL A 173 13.50 -1.28 -2.10
CA VAL A 173 14.90 -1.43 -1.69
C VAL A 173 15.77 -0.39 -2.39
N MET A 174 16.93 -0.08 -1.81
CA MET A 174 17.88 0.88 -2.37
C MET A 174 19.02 0.16 -3.08
N PRO A 175 19.05 0.11 -4.42
CA PRO A 175 20.13 -0.49 -5.17
C PRO A 175 21.39 0.40 -5.09
N GLN A 176 22.53 -0.19 -4.75
CA GLN A 176 23.84 0.45 -4.74
C GLN A 176 24.59 0.24 -6.06
N ASN A 177 24.15 -0.73 -6.86
CA ASN A 177 24.76 -1.09 -8.13
C ASN A 177 23.75 -1.85 -9.03
N LYS A 178 24.13 -2.11 -10.29
CA LYS A 178 23.25 -2.80 -11.26
C LYS A 178 22.90 -4.23 -10.85
N LYS A 179 23.76 -4.93 -10.09
CA LYS A 179 23.50 -6.29 -9.62
C LYS A 179 22.35 -6.30 -8.60
N ASP A 180 22.21 -5.26 -7.81
CA ASP A 180 21.12 -5.14 -6.83
C ASP A 180 19.75 -5.08 -7.53
N VAL A 181 19.66 -4.36 -8.65
CA VAL A 181 18.44 -4.33 -9.48
C VAL A 181 18.10 -5.72 -9.99
N LEU A 182 19.11 -6.49 -10.48
CA LEU A 182 18.89 -7.85 -10.95
C LEU A 182 18.51 -8.78 -9.78
N THR A 183 19.05 -8.57 -8.59
CA THR A 183 18.69 -9.31 -7.37
C THR A 183 17.22 -9.12 -7.02
N LEU A 184 16.72 -7.88 -7.04
CA LEU A 184 15.30 -7.58 -6.81
C LEU A 184 14.41 -8.24 -7.86
N LEU A 185 14.74 -8.09 -9.15
CA LEU A 185 13.98 -8.71 -10.24
C LEU A 185 13.94 -10.24 -10.12
N ALA A 186 15.08 -10.87 -9.81
CA ALA A 186 15.15 -12.32 -9.61
C ALA A 186 14.35 -12.80 -8.39
N ALA A 187 14.31 -12.02 -7.31
CA ALA A 187 13.50 -12.32 -6.13
C ALA A 187 12.00 -12.21 -6.45
N CYS A 188 11.59 -11.16 -7.15
CA CYS A 188 10.19 -10.97 -7.58
C CYS A 188 9.75 -12.09 -8.52
N LEU A 189 10.59 -12.45 -9.51
CA LEU A 189 10.30 -13.56 -10.43
C LEU A 189 10.14 -14.88 -9.69
N LEU A 190 11.03 -15.19 -8.72
CA LEU A 190 10.94 -16.42 -7.92
C LEU A 190 9.67 -16.44 -7.05
N TYR A 191 9.33 -15.31 -6.41
CA TYR A 191 8.13 -15.19 -5.58
C TYR A 191 6.84 -15.34 -6.39
N THR A 192 6.77 -14.74 -7.58
CA THR A 192 5.57 -14.76 -8.43
C THR A 192 5.45 -15.99 -9.33
N SER A 193 6.53 -16.80 -9.47
CA SER A 193 6.50 -18.01 -10.27
C SER A 193 5.78 -19.14 -9.53
N PRO A 194 4.88 -19.89 -10.19
CA PRO A 194 4.29 -21.06 -9.58
C PRO A 194 5.36 -22.08 -9.21
N SER A 195 5.29 -22.61 -7.99
CA SER A 195 6.17 -23.69 -7.56
C SER A 195 6.02 -24.91 -8.50
N PRO A 196 7.09 -25.65 -8.81
CA PRO A 196 6.97 -26.94 -9.48
C PRO A 196 6.00 -27.92 -8.77
N ARG A 197 5.79 -27.73 -7.45
CA ARG A 197 4.83 -28.52 -6.65
C ARG A 197 3.37 -28.13 -6.88
N ASP A 198 3.12 -26.93 -7.41
CA ASP A 198 1.77 -26.42 -7.68
C ASP A 198 1.26 -26.84 -9.07
N ARG A 199 2.05 -27.63 -9.81
CA ARG A 199 1.72 -28.18 -11.13
C ARG A 199 1.25 -29.63 -11.08
N GLY A 200 0.90 -30.12 -9.89
CA GLY A 200 0.36 -31.47 -9.68
C GLY A 200 -1.11 -31.57 -10.04
#